data_6748e66f5d8c24258b1d8ce4d9fae42c
#
_entry.id   6748e66f5d8c24258b1d8ce4d9fae42c
#
_cell.length_a   1.000
_cell.length_b   1.000
_cell.length_c   1.000
_cell.angle_alpha   90.00
_cell.angle_beta   90.00
_cell.angle_gamma   90.00
#
_symmetry.space_group_name_H-M   'P 1'
#
loop_
_entity.id
_entity.type
_entity.pdbx_description
1 polymer ?
#
loop_
_entity_poly.entity_id
_entity_poly.type
_entity_poly.pdbx_seq_one_letter_code
_entity_poly.pdbx_strand_id
1 'polypeptide(L)'
;MKQFKRFAWLFLLLIPLLIVAGCGKSSSSDKTVKIGIMGSDEKIWKPIKKKLAKQGINLKLVTFTDYNQPNAALTNHEIDLNAFQHTYFMNTWNKAHKTNIVSIGKTVRAPLRLYSKKVKSVADIKKGDQITIPNDSTNEGRALHLLQSAGLIKVNNKVKLPTPKNITQNKLNLKITAVDAAQTPRSLSDATAAIVNNEFAAEAKLPNKECIYKEKLNKASIPYINVIATNKADKNNKTYKKIVKAYQSEATKKLIKKYYHGLSVPAW
;
A
#
# COMPACT_ATOMS: atom_id res chain seq x y z
N MET A 1 -15.08 86.40 23.89
CA MET A 1 -15.54 86.75 25.26
C MET A 1 -15.72 85.46 26.06
N LYS A 2 -15.07 85.48 27.25
CA LYS A 2 -15.26 84.66 28.46
C LYS A 2 -14.90 83.16 28.35
N GLN A 3 -13.73 82.79 28.71
CA GLN A 3 -13.14 82.31 30.01
C GLN A 3 -14.13 81.55 30.93
N PHE A 4 -13.77 80.37 31.37
CA PHE A 4 -13.71 79.90 32.76
C PHE A 4 -13.30 78.39 32.74
N LYS A 5 -12.03 78.11 33.14
CA LYS A 5 -11.49 77.69 34.41
C LYS A 5 -11.93 76.30 34.91
N ARG A 6 -10.93 75.41 34.92
CA ARG A 6 -10.40 74.53 35.96
C ARG A 6 -11.38 73.80 36.89
N PHE A 7 -11.27 72.45 36.87
CA PHE A 7 -10.90 71.73 38.13
C PHE A 7 -10.38 70.36 37.84
N ALA A 8 -9.19 70.06 38.40
CA ALA A 8 -8.55 68.74 38.42
C ALA A 8 -9.19 67.90 39.52
N TRP A 9 -9.44 66.64 39.26
CA TRP A 9 -9.55 65.63 40.32
C TRP A 9 -8.85 64.41 39.89
N LEU A 10 -7.67 64.12 40.52
CA LEU A 10 -6.99 62.83 40.51
C LEU A 10 -7.90 61.80 41.20
N PHE A 11 -8.27 60.74 40.50
CA PHE A 11 -8.65 59.51 41.14
C PHE A 11 -7.67 58.43 40.70
N LEU A 12 -6.72 58.14 41.63
CA LEU A 12 -5.84 56.97 41.59
C LEU A 12 -6.73 55.76 41.85
N LEU A 13 -7.04 54.97 40.83
CA LEU A 13 -7.63 53.65 40.98
C LEU A 13 -6.53 52.62 40.78
N LEU A 14 -6.07 52.07 41.90
CA LEU A 14 -5.28 50.85 41.96
C LEU A 14 -6.10 49.73 41.31
N ILE A 15 -5.68 49.29 40.15
CA ILE A 15 -6.16 48.02 39.56
C ILE A 15 -5.22 46.91 40.06
N PRO A 16 -5.72 45.96 40.87
CA PRO A 16 -4.90 44.79 41.22
C PRO A 16 -4.65 43.95 39.95
N LEU A 17 -3.36 43.82 39.63
CA LEU A 17 -2.85 42.93 38.57
C LEU A 17 -3.09 41.48 39.02
N LEU A 18 -4.26 40.94 38.68
CA LEU A 18 -4.52 39.51 38.75
C LEU A 18 -3.67 38.79 37.68
N ILE A 19 -2.49 38.34 38.11
CA ILE A 19 -1.70 37.37 37.36
C ILE A 19 -2.52 36.06 37.34
N VAL A 20 -3.32 35.90 36.33
CA VAL A 20 -3.88 34.62 35.97
C VAL A 20 -2.71 33.80 35.42
N ALA A 21 -2.06 33.01 36.28
CA ALA A 21 -1.20 31.94 35.89
C ALA A 21 -2.09 30.91 35.17
N GLY A 22 -2.41 31.21 33.94
CA GLY A 22 -3.01 30.23 33.01
C GLY A 22 -2.01 29.12 32.81
N CYS A 23 -2.16 28.01 33.53
CA CYS A 23 -1.60 26.73 33.13
C CYS A 23 -2.05 26.44 31.69
N GLY A 24 -1.28 26.94 30.74
CA GLY A 24 -1.39 26.54 29.35
C GLY A 24 -1.14 25.05 29.25
N LYS A 25 -2.18 24.23 29.41
CA LYS A 25 -2.19 22.91 28.80
C LYS A 25 -1.85 23.17 27.34
N SER A 26 -0.60 22.94 26.99
CA SER A 26 -0.16 22.79 25.63
C SER A 26 -1.10 21.73 25.02
N SER A 27 -2.16 22.18 24.36
CA SER A 27 -2.95 21.32 23.50
C SER A 27 -1.98 20.88 22.41
N SER A 28 -1.37 19.71 22.61
CA SER A 28 -0.74 19.01 21.51
C SER A 28 -1.86 18.86 20.47
N SER A 29 -1.84 19.71 19.45
CA SER A 29 -2.73 19.52 18.31
C SER A 29 -2.46 18.11 17.84
N ASP A 30 -3.44 17.22 18.03
CA ASP A 30 -3.36 15.84 17.57
C ASP A 30 -2.95 15.88 16.10
N LYS A 31 -1.68 15.54 15.82
CA LYS A 31 -1.18 15.54 14.46
C LYS A 31 -1.92 14.45 13.71
N THR A 32 -2.89 14.85 12.90
CA THR A 32 -3.55 13.93 11.99
C THR A 32 -2.58 13.54 10.90
N VAL A 33 -2.35 12.22 10.75
CA VAL A 33 -1.57 11.63 9.68
C VAL A 33 -2.50 10.79 8.82
N LYS A 34 -2.54 11.06 7.52
CA LYS A 34 -3.34 10.29 6.55
C LYS A 34 -2.46 9.21 5.92
N ILE A 35 -2.92 7.97 5.94
CA ILE A 35 -2.23 6.86 5.28
C ILE A 35 -3.14 6.20 4.25
N GLY A 36 -2.64 6.10 3.00
CA GLY A 36 -3.29 5.37 1.92
C GLY A 36 -3.03 3.87 2.03
N ILE A 37 -4.08 3.08 1.99
CA ILE A 37 -4.04 1.61 2.12
C ILE A 37 -5.01 0.96 1.11
N MET A 38 -4.85 -0.35 0.85
CA MET A 38 -5.87 -1.13 0.15
C MET A 38 -6.97 -1.57 1.12
N GLY A 39 -8.17 -1.82 0.59
CA GLY A 39 -9.34 -2.17 1.41
C GLY A 39 -9.14 -3.40 2.28
N SER A 40 -8.48 -4.44 1.75
CA SER A 40 -8.13 -5.66 2.50
C SER A 40 -7.26 -5.41 3.74
N ASP A 41 -6.46 -4.33 3.73
CA ASP A 41 -5.51 -4.00 4.80
C ASP A 41 -6.17 -3.32 6.01
N GLU A 42 -7.41 -2.85 5.91
CA GLU A 42 -8.12 -2.19 7.01
C GLU A 42 -8.13 -3.00 8.30
N LYS A 43 -8.27 -4.33 8.19
CA LYS A 43 -8.28 -5.24 9.35
C LYS A 43 -6.95 -5.27 10.11
N ILE A 44 -5.85 -4.94 9.42
CA ILE A 44 -4.52 -4.79 10.01
C ILE A 44 -4.35 -3.38 10.59
N TRP A 45 -4.76 -2.34 9.86
CA TRP A 45 -4.52 -0.95 10.23
C TRP A 45 -5.46 -0.41 11.31
N LYS A 46 -6.72 -0.87 11.39
CA LYS A 46 -7.68 -0.43 12.42
C LYS A 46 -7.19 -0.64 13.88
N PRO A 47 -6.64 -1.81 14.27
CA PRO A 47 -6.05 -1.98 15.60
C PRO A 47 -4.82 -1.08 15.84
N ILE A 48 -3.97 -0.88 14.81
CA ILE A 48 -2.79 0.01 14.88
C ILE A 48 -3.23 1.45 15.10
N LYS A 49 -4.25 1.94 14.37
CA LYS A 49 -4.86 3.26 14.56
C LYS A 49 -5.31 3.45 16.00
N LYS A 50 -6.03 2.47 16.59
CA LYS A 50 -6.48 2.53 18.00
C LYS A 50 -5.31 2.63 18.99
N LYS A 51 -4.21 1.90 18.73
CA LYS A 51 -3.00 1.95 19.55
C LYS A 51 -2.31 3.31 19.45
N LEU A 52 -2.21 3.88 18.26
CA LEU A 52 -1.59 5.18 18.00
C LEU A 52 -2.38 6.34 18.61
N ALA A 53 -3.72 6.27 18.60
CA ALA A 53 -4.58 7.26 19.25
C ALA A 53 -4.28 7.41 20.75
N LYS A 54 -3.98 6.29 21.46
CA LYS A 54 -3.54 6.33 22.87
C LYS A 54 -2.18 7.04 23.08
N GLN A 55 -1.45 7.32 22.01
CA GLN A 55 -0.17 8.01 22.00
C GLN A 55 -0.27 9.44 21.44
N GLY A 56 -1.50 9.99 21.30
CA GLY A 56 -1.74 11.32 20.74
C GLY A 56 -1.50 11.40 19.23
N ILE A 57 -1.54 10.27 18.49
CA ILE A 57 -1.39 10.24 17.03
C ILE A 57 -2.73 9.85 16.41
N ASN A 58 -3.37 10.81 15.75
CA ASN A 58 -4.59 10.57 15.00
C ASN A 58 -4.26 10.05 13.59
N LEU A 59 -4.33 8.73 13.39
CA LEU A 59 -4.11 8.11 12.07
C LEU A 59 -5.43 8.01 11.31
N LYS A 60 -5.54 8.72 10.17
CA LYS A 60 -6.67 8.61 9.24
C LYS A 60 -6.35 7.62 8.15
N LEU A 61 -7.12 6.54 8.04
CA LEU A 61 -7.01 5.57 6.94
C LEU A 61 -7.75 6.12 5.73
N VAL A 62 -7.08 6.15 4.57
CA VAL A 62 -7.65 6.50 3.27
C VAL A 62 -7.56 5.24 2.41
N THR A 63 -8.71 4.67 2.07
CA THR A 63 -8.78 3.41 1.33
C THR A 63 -8.82 3.66 -0.16
N PHE A 64 -7.97 2.97 -0.90
CA PHE A 64 -7.93 2.97 -2.36
C PHE A 64 -8.37 1.61 -2.89
N THR A 65 -8.87 1.60 -4.13
CA THR A 65 -9.41 0.41 -4.81
C THR A 65 -8.56 -0.05 -6.00
N ASP A 66 -7.52 0.71 -6.34
CA ASP A 66 -6.56 0.41 -7.41
C ASP A 66 -5.14 0.87 -7.03
N TYR A 67 -4.14 0.50 -7.84
CA TYR A 67 -2.75 0.86 -7.62
C TYR A 67 -2.31 2.19 -8.26
N ASN A 68 -3.19 2.84 -9.06
CA ASN A 68 -2.84 4.03 -9.83
C ASN A 68 -2.87 5.31 -8.98
N GLN A 69 -3.78 5.38 -8.01
CA GLN A 69 -4.06 6.60 -7.25
C GLN A 69 -3.15 6.85 -6.03
N PRO A 70 -2.72 5.84 -5.23
CA PRO A 70 -2.09 6.12 -3.93
C PRO A 70 -0.77 6.89 -4.01
N ASN A 71 0.03 6.69 -5.06
CA ASN A 71 1.28 7.44 -5.24
C ASN A 71 1.03 8.87 -5.74
N ALA A 72 0.02 9.08 -6.59
CA ALA A 72 -0.41 10.42 -6.99
C ALA A 72 -0.92 11.21 -5.77
N ALA A 73 -1.80 10.61 -4.97
CA ALA A 73 -2.29 11.22 -3.73
C ALA A 73 -1.16 11.57 -2.74
N LEU A 74 -0.12 10.72 -2.65
CA LEU A 74 1.03 10.98 -1.80
C LEU A 74 1.87 12.16 -2.33
N THR A 75 2.14 12.21 -3.62
CA THR A 75 2.93 13.29 -4.22
C THR A 75 2.20 14.62 -4.24
N ASN A 76 0.87 14.60 -4.30
CA ASN A 76 0.00 15.78 -4.19
C ASN A 76 -0.25 16.21 -2.74
N HIS A 77 0.36 15.53 -1.74
CA HIS A 77 0.13 15.80 -0.31
C HIS A 77 -1.33 15.64 0.16
N GLU A 78 -2.14 14.88 -0.56
CA GLU A 78 -3.50 14.51 -0.15
C GLU A 78 -3.49 13.47 0.98
N ILE A 79 -2.43 12.64 0.99
CA ILE A 79 -2.04 11.71 2.07
C ILE A 79 -0.57 11.90 2.44
N ASP A 80 -0.19 11.50 3.66
CA ASP A 80 1.16 11.66 4.21
C ASP A 80 2.03 10.41 4.00
N LEU A 81 1.36 9.26 4.03
CA LEU A 81 1.96 7.93 3.89
C LEU A 81 1.13 7.09 2.94
N ASN A 82 1.74 6.09 2.32
CA ASN A 82 0.99 4.96 1.78
C ASN A 82 1.63 3.62 2.16
N ALA A 83 0.82 2.55 2.14
CA ALA A 83 1.25 1.20 2.50
C ALA A 83 0.49 0.19 1.63
N PHE A 84 0.81 0.16 0.33
CA PHE A 84 0.17 -0.72 -0.65
C PHE A 84 1.17 -1.35 -1.62
N GLN A 85 2.32 -0.73 -1.83
CA GLN A 85 3.26 -1.01 -2.91
C GLN A 85 4.52 -1.71 -2.43
N HIS A 86 5.13 -2.48 -3.31
CA HIS A 86 6.46 -3.00 -3.11
C HIS A 86 7.54 -2.04 -3.65
N THR A 87 8.78 -2.23 -3.18
CA THR A 87 9.91 -1.34 -3.51
C THR A 87 10.12 -1.18 -5.02
N TYR A 88 9.94 -2.26 -5.80
CA TYR A 88 10.13 -2.20 -7.25
C TYR A 88 9.07 -1.32 -7.92
N PHE A 89 7.80 -1.44 -7.52
CA PHE A 89 6.71 -0.58 -8.00
C PHE A 89 6.99 0.89 -7.69
N MET A 90 7.35 1.20 -6.44
CA MET A 90 7.70 2.55 -6.00
C MET A 90 8.82 3.17 -6.85
N ASN A 91 9.90 2.41 -7.07
CA ASN A 91 11.04 2.89 -7.85
C ASN A 91 10.69 3.12 -9.33
N THR A 92 9.85 2.25 -9.90
CA THR A 92 9.38 2.38 -11.29
C THR A 92 8.44 3.58 -11.42
N TRP A 93 7.54 3.79 -10.45
CA TRP A 93 6.70 4.98 -10.37
C TRP A 93 7.55 6.26 -10.32
N ASN A 94 8.51 6.33 -9.40
CA ASN A 94 9.40 7.50 -9.27
C ASN A 94 10.10 7.85 -10.59
N LYS A 95 10.60 6.83 -11.31
CA LYS A 95 11.25 7.02 -12.60
C LYS A 95 10.28 7.57 -13.65
N ALA A 96 9.07 7.02 -13.72
CA ALA A 96 8.08 7.40 -14.73
C ALA A 96 7.52 8.81 -14.48
N HIS A 97 7.30 9.19 -13.22
CA HIS A 97 6.63 10.43 -12.83
C HIS A 97 7.60 11.50 -12.30
N LYS A 98 8.93 11.23 -12.31
CA LYS A 98 9.97 12.14 -11.80
C LYS A 98 9.72 12.55 -10.33
N THR A 99 9.22 11.62 -9.52
CA THR A 99 8.90 11.82 -8.10
C THR A 99 9.99 11.24 -7.19
N ASN A 100 9.92 11.53 -5.88
CA ASN A 100 10.90 11.13 -4.88
C ASN A 100 10.23 10.44 -3.68
N ILE A 101 9.38 9.47 -3.93
CA ILE A 101 8.79 8.63 -2.89
C ILE A 101 9.87 7.69 -2.34
N VAL A 102 9.94 7.55 -1.02
CA VAL A 102 10.91 6.68 -0.34
C VAL A 102 10.23 5.74 0.65
N SER A 103 10.77 4.53 0.78
CA SER A 103 10.39 3.59 1.83
C SER A 103 10.93 4.05 3.19
N ILE A 104 10.08 3.99 4.22
CA ILE A 104 10.46 4.23 5.62
C ILE A 104 10.25 3.00 6.52
N GLY A 105 9.64 1.93 6.00
CA GLY A 105 9.46 0.69 6.74
C GLY A 105 8.95 -0.43 5.84
N LYS A 106 9.39 -1.65 6.09
CA LYS A 106 8.87 -2.86 5.41
C LYS A 106 7.55 -3.28 6.05
N THR A 107 6.66 -3.90 5.25
CA THR A 107 5.39 -4.43 5.74
C THR A 107 5.31 -5.94 5.51
N VAL A 108 4.83 -6.39 4.39
CA VAL A 108 4.63 -7.80 4.08
C VAL A 108 5.36 -8.20 2.80
N ARG A 109 5.58 -9.50 2.66
CA ARG A 109 5.94 -10.13 1.40
C ARG A 109 4.84 -11.12 1.04
N ALA A 110 4.21 -10.89 -0.11
CA ALA A 110 3.14 -11.73 -0.63
C ALA A 110 3.59 -12.39 -1.93
N PRO A 111 3.53 -13.75 -2.03
CA PRO A 111 3.76 -14.41 -3.30
C PRO A 111 2.62 -14.09 -4.27
N LEU A 112 2.95 -13.81 -5.52
CA LEU A 112 1.98 -13.72 -6.59
C LEU A 112 1.39 -15.10 -6.87
N ARG A 113 0.11 -15.19 -7.23
CA ARG A 113 -0.60 -16.46 -7.38
C ARG A 113 -1.40 -16.52 -8.67
N LEU A 114 -1.39 -17.70 -9.29
CA LEU A 114 -2.27 -18.08 -10.38
C LEU A 114 -3.50 -18.80 -9.81
N TYR A 115 -4.67 -18.24 -10.01
CA TYR A 115 -5.95 -18.80 -9.59
C TYR A 115 -6.73 -19.32 -10.78
N SER A 116 -7.55 -20.34 -10.57
CA SER A 116 -8.53 -20.85 -11.54
C SER A 116 -9.76 -21.37 -10.84
N LYS A 117 -10.92 -21.12 -11.45
CA LYS A 117 -12.20 -21.74 -11.13
C LYS A 117 -12.54 -22.91 -12.06
N LYS A 118 -11.81 -23.04 -13.19
CA LYS A 118 -12.11 -23.98 -14.29
C LYS A 118 -11.20 -25.21 -14.26
N VAL A 119 -9.93 -25.04 -13.81
CA VAL A 119 -8.94 -26.11 -13.76
C VAL A 119 -8.36 -26.25 -12.36
N LYS A 120 -7.87 -27.44 -12.02
CA LYS A 120 -7.36 -27.74 -10.66
C LYS A 120 -5.84 -27.70 -10.57
N SER A 121 -5.15 -27.74 -11.69
CA SER A 121 -3.69 -27.71 -11.76
C SER A 121 -3.22 -27.00 -13.03
N VAL A 122 -1.94 -26.61 -13.05
CA VAL A 122 -1.29 -26.06 -14.26
C VAL A 122 -1.30 -27.05 -15.42
N ALA A 123 -1.24 -28.36 -15.12
CA ALA A 123 -1.23 -29.41 -16.14
C ALA A 123 -2.57 -29.54 -16.89
N ASP A 124 -3.66 -29.05 -16.31
CA ASP A 124 -4.99 -29.08 -16.91
C ASP A 124 -5.24 -27.91 -17.90
N ILE A 125 -4.31 -26.95 -17.99
CA ILE A 125 -4.41 -25.82 -18.92
C ILE A 125 -4.19 -26.33 -20.35
N LYS A 126 -5.12 -25.97 -21.26
CA LYS A 126 -5.17 -26.48 -22.63
C LYS A 126 -4.71 -25.43 -23.64
N LYS A 127 -4.49 -25.90 -24.86
CA LYS A 127 -4.19 -25.05 -26.02
C LYS A 127 -5.31 -24.02 -26.23
N GLY A 128 -4.93 -22.76 -26.40
CA GLY A 128 -5.85 -21.65 -26.65
C GLY A 128 -6.50 -21.06 -25.39
N ASP A 129 -6.23 -21.61 -24.21
CA ASP A 129 -6.76 -21.09 -22.94
C ASP A 129 -6.35 -19.64 -22.69
N GLN A 130 -7.25 -18.89 -22.06
CA GLN A 130 -7.02 -17.49 -21.69
C GLN A 130 -6.51 -17.39 -20.27
N ILE A 131 -5.41 -16.61 -20.10
CA ILE A 131 -4.85 -16.25 -18.80
C ILE A 131 -4.80 -14.73 -18.68
N THR A 132 -5.41 -14.22 -17.64
CA THR A 132 -5.41 -12.78 -17.34
C THR A 132 -4.28 -12.45 -16.34
N ILE A 133 -3.59 -11.33 -16.56
CA ILE A 133 -2.48 -10.85 -15.73
C ILE A 133 -2.64 -9.37 -15.42
N PRO A 134 -2.01 -8.82 -14.33
CA PRO A 134 -1.96 -7.39 -14.08
C PRO A 134 -1.24 -6.64 -15.21
N ASN A 135 -1.64 -5.39 -15.49
CA ASN A 135 -1.07 -4.55 -16.56
C ASN A 135 -0.07 -3.50 -16.07
N ASP A 136 0.10 -3.30 -14.75
CA ASP A 136 1.18 -2.43 -14.29
C ASP A 136 2.53 -3.07 -14.57
N SER A 137 3.49 -2.27 -15.04
CA SER A 137 4.74 -2.76 -15.63
C SER A 137 5.52 -3.73 -14.73
N THR A 138 5.44 -3.57 -13.41
CA THR A 138 6.19 -4.43 -12.47
C THR A 138 5.48 -5.73 -12.18
N ASN A 139 4.15 -5.72 -11.99
CA ASN A 139 3.38 -6.93 -11.77
C ASN A 139 3.10 -7.68 -13.08
N GLU A 140 2.98 -6.99 -14.23
CA GLU A 140 2.92 -7.64 -15.55
C GLU A 140 4.17 -8.51 -15.79
N GLY A 141 5.35 -7.91 -15.66
CA GLY A 141 6.61 -8.63 -15.82
C GLY A 141 6.77 -9.77 -14.81
N ARG A 142 6.39 -9.54 -13.53
CA ARG A 142 6.40 -10.56 -12.49
C ARG A 142 5.44 -11.71 -12.80
N ALA A 143 4.25 -11.40 -13.33
CA ALA A 143 3.26 -12.39 -13.76
C ALA A 143 3.77 -13.27 -14.89
N LEU A 144 4.42 -12.68 -15.89
CA LEU A 144 5.02 -13.44 -16.98
C LEU A 144 6.14 -14.36 -16.50
N HIS A 145 6.97 -13.91 -15.55
CA HIS A 145 7.96 -14.78 -14.90
C HIS A 145 7.32 -15.89 -14.06
N LEU A 146 6.15 -15.65 -13.45
CA LEU A 146 5.40 -16.70 -12.76
C LEU A 146 4.89 -17.75 -13.74
N LEU A 147 4.32 -17.35 -14.89
CA LEU A 147 3.89 -18.27 -15.96
C LEU A 147 5.09 -19.06 -16.52
N GLN A 148 6.25 -18.43 -16.66
CA GLN A 148 7.47 -19.13 -17.07
C GLN A 148 7.89 -20.17 -16.02
N SER A 149 7.86 -19.81 -14.73
CA SER A 149 8.21 -20.75 -13.65
C SER A 149 7.21 -21.91 -13.52
N ALA A 150 5.96 -21.70 -13.96
CA ALA A 150 4.93 -22.73 -14.08
C ALA A 150 5.10 -23.62 -15.32
N GLY A 151 6.07 -23.32 -16.21
CA GLY A 151 6.32 -24.09 -17.44
C GLY A 151 5.35 -23.77 -18.59
N LEU A 152 4.50 -22.75 -18.46
CA LEU A 152 3.48 -22.42 -19.44
C LEU A 152 4.01 -21.62 -20.63
N ILE A 153 5.00 -20.74 -20.42
CA ILE A 153 5.63 -19.90 -21.45
C ILE A 153 7.14 -19.79 -21.21
N LYS A 154 7.86 -19.19 -22.17
CA LYS A 154 9.19 -18.63 -21.94
C LYS A 154 9.18 -17.16 -22.33
N VAL A 155 9.88 -16.32 -21.57
CA VAL A 155 10.08 -14.91 -21.86
C VAL A 155 11.55 -14.62 -22.16
N ASN A 156 11.81 -13.51 -22.82
CA ASN A 156 13.18 -13.02 -23.03
C ASN A 156 13.78 -12.54 -21.69
N ASN A 157 14.64 -13.34 -21.09
CA ASN A 157 15.27 -13.04 -19.79
C ASN A 157 16.22 -11.81 -19.79
N LYS A 158 16.56 -11.26 -20.98
CA LYS A 158 17.32 -10.01 -21.08
C LYS A 158 16.44 -8.78 -20.81
N VAL A 159 15.10 -8.92 -20.91
CA VAL A 159 14.15 -7.85 -20.64
C VAL A 159 13.78 -7.87 -19.16
N LYS A 160 14.13 -6.80 -18.45
CA LYS A 160 13.93 -6.72 -17.00
C LYS A 160 12.46 -6.65 -16.60
N LEU A 161 11.62 -5.99 -17.39
CA LEU A 161 10.17 -5.89 -17.25
C LEU A 161 9.51 -6.39 -18.55
N PRO A 162 9.40 -7.71 -18.72
CA PRO A 162 8.81 -8.26 -19.93
C PRO A 162 7.31 -7.93 -20.00
N THR A 163 6.84 -7.71 -21.22
CA THR A 163 5.43 -7.63 -21.59
C THR A 163 5.06 -8.88 -22.42
N PRO A 164 3.79 -9.14 -22.74
CA PRO A 164 3.42 -10.27 -23.61
C PRO A 164 4.16 -10.30 -24.96
N LYS A 165 4.61 -9.15 -25.47
CA LYS A 165 5.44 -9.06 -26.69
C LYS A 165 6.83 -9.68 -26.53
N ASN A 166 7.28 -9.89 -25.32
CA ASN A 166 8.59 -10.48 -25.01
C ASN A 166 8.52 -11.99 -24.76
N ILE A 167 7.36 -12.62 -24.99
CA ILE A 167 7.20 -14.08 -24.94
C ILE A 167 7.95 -14.69 -26.13
N THR A 168 8.90 -15.58 -25.83
CA THR A 168 9.72 -16.27 -26.84
C THR A 168 9.21 -17.68 -27.14
N GLN A 169 8.42 -18.26 -26.24
CA GLN A 169 7.80 -19.57 -26.44
C GLN A 169 6.43 -19.62 -25.77
N ASN A 170 5.42 -20.07 -26.51
CA ASN A 170 4.05 -20.29 -26.05
C ASN A 170 3.49 -21.53 -26.77
N LYS A 171 3.91 -22.72 -26.30
CA LYS A 171 3.55 -24.00 -26.96
C LYS A 171 2.06 -24.28 -26.97
N LEU A 172 1.35 -23.79 -25.95
CA LEU A 172 -0.09 -23.96 -25.81
C LEU A 172 -0.89 -22.84 -26.50
N ASN A 173 -0.25 -21.91 -27.22
CA ASN A 173 -0.93 -20.76 -27.81
C ASN A 173 -1.88 -20.06 -26.82
N LEU A 174 -1.45 -19.90 -25.56
CA LEU A 174 -2.23 -19.25 -24.52
C LEU A 174 -2.53 -17.79 -24.89
N LYS A 175 -3.75 -17.36 -24.68
CA LYS A 175 -4.17 -15.97 -24.84
C LYS A 175 -3.90 -15.23 -23.55
N ILE A 176 -2.81 -14.46 -23.49
CA ILE A 176 -2.42 -13.70 -22.30
C ILE A 176 -2.93 -12.28 -22.43
N THR A 177 -3.85 -11.89 -21.53
CA THR A 177 -4.50 -10.57 -21.52
C THR A 177 -4.11 -9.81 -20.27
N ALA A 178 -3.51 -8.64 -20.44
CA ALA A 178 -3.16 -7.73 -19.35
C ALA A 178 -4.32 -6.77 -19.06
N VAL A 179 -4.76 -6.70 -17.80
CA VAL A 179 -5.85 -5.83 -17.32
C VAL A 179 -5.42 -5.14 -16.04
N ASP A 180 -6.17 -4.11 -15.62
CA ASP A 180 -5.93 -3.51 -14.30
C ASP A 180 -5.92 -4.60 -13.21
N ALA A 181 -4.98 -4.49 -12.27
CA ALA A 181 -4.79 -5.50 -11.22
C ALA A 181 -6.07 -5.76 -10.42
N ALA A 182 -6.89 -4.73 -10.18
CA ALA A 182 -8.18 -4.84 -9.49
C ALA A 182 -9.23 -5.64 -10.29
N GLN A 183 -9.05 -5.78 -11.61
CA GLN A 183 -9.98 -6.54 -12.47
C GLN A 183 -9.59 -8.02 -12.58
N THR A 184 -8.36 -8.39 -12.20
CA THR A 184 -7.90 -9.78 -12.36
C THR A 184 -8.76 -10.82 -11.61
N PRO A 185 -9.31 -10.59 -10.40
CA PRO A 185 -10.21 -11.55 -9.77
C PRO A 185 -11.52 -11.74 -10.52
N ARG A 186 -12.04 -10.66 -11.12
CA ARG A 186 -13.31 -10.71 -11.86
C ARG A 186 -13.17 -11.49 -13.17
N SER A 187 -12.01 -11.42 -13.81
CA SER A 187 -11.75 -12.16 -15.06
C SER A 187 -11.80 -13.68 -14.90
N LEU A 188 -11.79 -14.21 -13.66
CA LEU A 188 -11.93 -15.64 -13.38
C LEU A 188 -13.30 -16.22 -13.73
N SER A 189 -14.31 -15.40 -14.07
CA SER A 189 -15.56 -15.86 -14.66
C SER A 189 -15.36 -16.37 -16.10
N ASP A 190 -14.53 -15.65 -16.87
CA ASP A 190 -14.40 -15.85 -18.32
C ASP A 190 -13.07 -16.52 -18.70
N ALA A 191 -11.96 -16.08 -18.10
CA ALA A 191 -10.65 -16.66 -18.32
C ALA A 191 -10.51 -18.06 -17.69
N THR A 192 -9.62 -18.89 -18.25
CA THR A 192 -9.27 -20.18 -17.65
C THR A 192 -8.54 -20.00 -16.35
N ALA A 193 -7.64 -19.00 -16.25
CA ALA A 193 -6.92 -18.66 -15.04
C ALA A 193 -6.58 -17.17 -15.01
N ALA A 194 -6.29 -16.65 -13.81
CA ALA A 194 -5.81 -15.28 -13.63
C ALA A 194 -4.70 -15.19 -12.60
N ILE A 195 -3.71 -14.36 -12.86
CA ILE A 195 -2.71 -13.99 -11.86
C ILE A 195 -3.25 -12.81 -11.06
N VAL A 196 -3.38 -13.01 -9.75
CA VAL A 196 -4.01 -12.05 -8.86
C VAL A 196 -3.05 -11.64 -7.75
N ASN A 197 -2.93 -10.32 -7.54
CA ASN A 197 -2.19 -9.76 -6.42
C ASN A 197 -2.93 -10.04 -5.10
N ASN A 198 -2.16 -10.14 -4.02
CA ASN A 198 -2.65 -10.61 -2.73
C ASN A 198 -3.83 -9.79 -2.19
N GLU A 199 -3.75 -8.48 -2.27
CA GLU A 199 -4.76 -7.55 -1.77
C GLU A 199 -6.09 -7.79 -2.47
N PHE A 200 -6.08 -7.91 -3.79
CA PHE A 200 -7.27 -8.18 -4.60
C PHE A 200 -7.80 -9.60 -4.44
N ALA A 201 -6.90 -10.58 -4.22
CA ALA A 201 -7.32 -11.94 -3.88
C ALA A 201 -8.05 -11.98 -2.51
N ALA A 202 -7.55 -11.21 -1.53
CA ALA A 202 -8.16 -11.10 -0.21
C ALA A 202 -9.51 -10.35 -0.25
N GLU A 203 -9.61 -9.26 -1.02
CA GLU A 203 -10.85 -8.51 -1.23
C GLU A 203 -11.94 -9.36 -1.91
N ALA A 204 -11.55 -10.08 -2.96
CA ALA A 204 -12.43 -10.99 -3.69
C ALA A 204 -12.70 -12.31 -2.91
N LYS A 205 -12.08 -12.50 -1.74
CA LYS A 205 -12.17 -13.70 -0.91
C LYS A 205 -11.87 -14.99 -1.69
N LEU A 206 -10.89 -14.94 -2.59
CA LEU A 206 -10.50 -16.11 -3.39
C LEU A 206 -10.00 -17.23 -2.47
N PRO A 207 -10.59 -18.41 -2.54
CA PRO A 207 -10.22 -19.51 -1.66
C PRO A 207 -8.86 -20.11 -2.08
N ASN A 208 -8.05 -20.51 -1.09
CA ASN A 208 -6.73 -21.11 -1.35
C ASN A 208 -6.78 -22.34 -2.27
N LYS A 209 -7.89 -23.09 -2.29
CA LYS A 209 -8.09 -24.26 -3.17
C LYS A 209 -8.16 -23.91 -4.66
N GLU A 210 -8.45 -22.66 -5.00
CA GLU A 210 -8.46 -22.16 -6.37
C GLU A 210 -7.07 -21.70 -6.84
N CYS A 211 -6.07 -21.62 -5.94
CA CYS A 211 -4.70 -21.31 -6.29
C CYS A 211 -4.02 -22.55 -6.90
N ILE A 212 -3.83 -22.56 -8.20
CA ILE A 212 -3.22 -23.68 -8.94
C ILE A 212 -1.69 -23.55 -9.06
N TYR A 213 -1.12 -22.35 -8.84
CA TYR A 213 0.31 -22.11 -8.80
C TYR A 213 0.65 -20.85 -7.99
N LYS A 214 1.79 -20.84 -7.33
CA LYS A 214 2.25 -19.69 -6.53
C LYS A 214 3.75 -19.42 -6.71
N GLU A 215 4.12 -18.17 -6.62
CA GLU A 215 5.51 -17.72 -6.62
C GLU A 215 6.28 -18.30 -5.42
N LYS A 216 7.51 -18.75 -5.67
CA LYS A 216 8.43 -19.17 -4.60
C LYS A 216 9.07 -17.93 -3.98
N LEU A 217 8.95 -17.79 -2.66
CA LEU A 217 9.59 -16.70 -1.92
C LEU A 217 11.08 -17.03 -1.71
N ASN A 218 11.95 -16.33 -2.41
CA ASN A 218 13.41 -16.49 -2.36
C ASN A 218 14.11 -15.11 -2.46
N LYS A 219 15.40 -15.05 -2.76
CA LYS A 219 16.16 -13.81 -2.92
C LYS A 219 15.61 -12.93 -4.05
N ALA A 220 15.11 -13.52 -5.14
CA ALA A 220 14.53 -12.77 -6.26
C ALA A 220 13.21 -12.07 -5.90
N SER A 221 12.52 -12.50 -4.84
CA SER A 221 11.30 -11.86 -4.36
C SER A 221 11.53 -10.68 -3.39
N ILE A 222 12.79 -10.35 -3.04
CA ILE A 222 13.12 -9.22 -2.15
C ILE A 222 12.61 -7.87 -2.71
N PRO A 223 12.76 -7.53 -4.00
CA PRO A 223 12.22 -6.29 -4.58
C PRO A 223 10.71 -6.13 -4.47
N TYR A 224 10.00 -7.24 -4.24
CA TYR A 224 8.54 -7.31 -4.09
C TYR A 224 8.08 -7.30 -2.63
N ILE A 225 8.94 -6.88 -1.69
CA ILE A 225 8.54 -6.59 -0.31
C ILE A 225 7.76 -5.28 -0.29
N ASN A 226 6.54 -5.31 0.25
CA ASN A 226 5.72 -4.12 0.42
C ASN A 226 6.27 -3.22 1.53
N VAL A 227 6.02 -1.92 1.40
CA VAL A 227 6.60 -0.89 2.27
C VAL A 227 5.56 0.13 2.71
N ILE A 228 5.83 0.79 3.83
CA ILE A 228 5.28 2.09 4.16
C ILE A 228 6.18 3.12 3.50
N ALA A 229 5.59 3.99 2.69
CA ALA A 229 6.30 5.00 1.92
C ALA A 229 5.80 6.41 2.22
N THR A 230 6.66 7.39 2.00
CA THR A 230 6.38 8.83 2.15
C THR A 230 7.20 9.63 1.14
N ASN A 231 6.93 10.93 1.00
CA ASN A 231 7.78 11.83 0.24
C ASN A 231 9.18 11.93 0.87
N LYS A 232 10.23 12.04 0.06
CA LYS A 232 11.64 12.07 0.54
C LYS A 232 11.90 13.16 1.57
N ALA A 233 11.23 14.31 1.47
CA ALA A 233 11.36 15.41 2.43
C ALA A 233 10.97 14.97 3.85
N ASP A 234 9.99 14.07 3.98
CA ASP A 234 9.39 13.65 5.25
C ASP A 234 9.99 12.36 5.83
N LYS A 235 11.00 11.76 5.18
CA LYS A 235 11.59 10.47 5.57
C LYS A 235 12.05 10.39 7.04
N ASN A 236 12.38 11.52 7.62
CA ASN A 236 12.89 11.62 8.99
C ASN A 236 11.81 12.03 10.02
N ASN A 237 10.55 12.20 9.60
CA ASN A 237 9.45 12.59 10.48
C ASN A 237 9.31 11.60 11.65
N LYS A 238 9.40 12.14 12.87
CA LYS A 238 9.37 11.34 14.11
C LYS A 238 8.03 10.63 14.31
N THR A 239 6.93 11.25 13.90
CA THR A 239 5.58 10.65 13.98
C THR A 239 5.46 9.48 13.02
N TYR A 240 5.97 9.59 11.79
CA TYR A 240 5.95 8.50 10.81
C TYR A 240 6.79 7.30 11.28
N LYS A 241 7.93 7.54 11.91
CA LYS A 241 8.75 6.47 12.55
C LYS A 241 7.98 5.74 13.66
N LYS A 242 7.15 6.45 14.46
CA LYS A 242 6.28 5.82 15.46
C LYS A 242 5.20 4.95 14.80
N ILE A 243 4.62 5.40 13.67
CA ILE A 243 3.63 4.62 12.90
C ILE A 243 4.27 3.34 12.35
N VAL A 244 5.47 3.43 11.75
CA VAL A 244 6.24 2.26 11.30
C VAL A 244 6.49 1.29 12.45
N LYS A 245 6.97 1.77 13.61
CA LYS A 245 7.21 0.94 14.80
C LYS A 245 5.93 0.29 15.33
N ALA A 246 4.80 0.99 15.27
CA ALA A 246 3.50 0.44 15.67
C ALA A 246 3.04 -0.69 14.73
N TYR A 247 3.28 -0.53 13.41
CA TYR A 247 3.03 -1.56 12.41
C TYR A 247 3.96 -2.77 12.61
N GLN A 248 5.26 -2.54 12.73
CA GLN A 248 6.28 -3.57 12.89
C GLN A 248 6.32 -4.15 14.30
N SER A 249 5.23 -4.76 14.73
CA SER A 249 5.04 -5.34 16.08
C SER A 249 4.58 -6.78 16.03
N GLU A 250 4.80 -7.54 17.11
CA GLU A 250 4.32 -8.91 17.24
C GLU A 250 2.79 -9.00 17.14
N ALA A 251 2.09 -7.99 17.65
CA ALA A 251 0.63 -7.91 17.51
C ALA A 251 0.22 -7.86 16.03
N THR A 252 0.93 -7.08 15.21
CA THR A 252 0.68 -6.99 13.77
C THR A 252 1.00 -8.30 13.05
N LYS A 253 2.06 -9.01 13.42
CA LYS A 253 2.36 -10.35 12.87
C LYS A 253 1.21 -11.32 13.11
N LYS A 254 0.62 -11.31 14.32
CA LYS A 254 -0.55 -12.12 14.65
C LYS A 254 -1.76 -11.74 13.78
N LEU A 255 -2.00 -10.45 13.55
CA LEU A 255 -3.08 -9.99 12.67
C LEU A 255 -2.86 -10.42 11.21
N ILE A 256 -1.63 -10.29 10.68
CA ILE A 256 -1.27 -10.75 9.34
C ILE A 256 -1.56 -12.25 9.20
N LYS A 257 -1.08 -13.06 10.13
CA LYS A 257 -1.36 -14.51 10.14
C LYS A 257 -2.86 -14.81 10.17
N LYS A 258 -3.61 -14.08 11.02
CA LYS A 258 -5.06 -14.26 11.19
C LYS A 258 -5.85 -13.90 9.93
N TYR A 259 -5.55 -12.76 9.31
CA TYR A 259 -6.41 -12.21 8.25
C TYR A 259 -5.96 -12.55 6.83
N TYR A 260 -4.67 -12.81 6.64
CA TYR A 260 -4.17 -13.23 5.33
C TYR A 260 -4.03 -14.75 5.15
N HIS A 261 -4.25 -15.56 6.19
CA HIS A 261 -4.29 -17.03 6.10
C HIS A 261 -3.11 -17.62 5.27
N GLY A 262 -1.90 -17.08 5.44
CA GLY A 262 -0.71 -17.48 4.69
C GLY A 262 -0.58 -16.85 3.30
N LEU A 263 -1.49 -15.98 2.88
CA LEU A 263 -1.36 -15.21 1.64
C LEU A 263 -0.20 -14.21 1.69
N SER A 264 0.15 -13.73 2.88
CA SER A 264 1.28 -12.81 3.12
C SER A 264 2.04 -13.22 4.38
N VAL A 265 3.32 -12.86 4.41
CA VAL A 265 4.18 -13.01 5.58
C VAL A 265 4.82 -11.68 5.97
N PRO A 266 5.04 -11.41 7.27
CA PRO A 266 5.79 -10.24 7.72
C PRO A 266 7.18 -10.19 7.09
N ALA A 267 7.67 -8.99 6.76
CA ALA A 267 8.96 -8.81 6.06
C ALA A 267 9.97 -7.93 6.85
N TRP A 268 9.74 -7.73 8.16
CA TRP A 268 10.64 -7.04 9.09
C TRP A 268 11.13 -7.93 10.19
#